data_492f26edb8b71bcab62c65a1165a27a1
#
_entry.id   492f26edb8b71bcab62c65a1165a27a1
#
_cell.length_a   1.000
_cell.length_b   1.000
_cell.length_c   1.000
_cell.angle_alpha   90.00
_cell.angle_beta   90.00
_cell.angle_gamma   90.00
#
_symmetry.space_group_name_H-M   'P 1'
#
loop_
_entity.id
_entity.type
_entity.pdbx_description
1 polymer ?
#
loop_
_entity_poly.entity_id
_entity_poly.type
_entity_poly.pdbx_seq_one_letter_code
_entity_poly.pdbx_strand_id
1 'polypeptide(L)'
;MEYIAGIEKAFKDYIGSDSINKLREKITDKPMILIAGDQLTGKSTQAKNLAEYYRGTFYSVGNLFREVAAKRGITVAEQAKLLLTERGIDVEIDYKTCEMISGNSIDTNIGVIEGRQPAYMGSFMQELGKRNLVRIYFQCSIREQALRFLRREIGEVAYQKGLANVPDIDYS
;
A
#
# COMPACT_ATOMS: atom_id res chain seq x y z
N MET A 1 -9.70 7.54 -18.24
CA MET A 1 -8.78 7.28 -19.38
C MET A 1 -7.48 8.08 -19.28
N GLU A 2 -7.51 9.38 -19.02
CA GLU A 2 -6.30 10.23 -18.91
C GLU A 2 -5.29 9.76 -17.83
N TYR A 3 -5.79 9.33 -16.67
CA TYR A 3 -4.98 8.78 -15.58
C TYR A 3 -4.21 7.51 -15.98
N ILE A 4 -4.84 6.58 -16.66
CA ILE A 4 -4.23 5.32 -17.12
C ILE A 4 -3.07 5.62 -18.11
N ALA A 5 -3.30 6.50 -19.08
CA ALA A 5 -2.27 6.93 -20.02
C ALA A 5 -1.07 7.59 -19.33
N GLY A 6 -1.32 8.32 -18.24
CA GLY A 6 -0.28 8.92 -17.42
C GLY A 6 0.62 7.88 -16.71
N ILE A 7 0.02 6.80 -16.20
CA ILE A 7 0.78 5.68 -15.58
C ILE A 7 1.62 4.95 -16.65
N GLU A 8 1.00 4.61 -17.79
CA GLU A 8 1.72 3.94 -18.87
C GLU A 8 2.93 4.75 -19.35
N LYS A 9 2.74 6.07 -19.54
CA LYS A 9 3.82 6.96 -19.92
C LYS A 9 4.92 6.96 -18.86
N ALA A 10 4.58 7.10 -17.58
CA ALA A 10 5.56 7.10 -16.50
C ALA A 10 6.34 5.77 -16.44
N PHE A 11 5.68 4.63 -16.59
CA PHE A 11 6.36 3.34 -16.60
C PHE A 11 7.30 3.19 -17.80
N LYS A 12 6.91 3.66 -18.99
CA LYS A 12 7.80 3.64 -20.17
C LYS A 12 9.01 4.55 -19.99
N ASP A 13 8.82 5.74 -19.43
CA ASP A 13 9.87 6.74 -19.26
C ASP A 13 10.90 6.35 -18.17
N TYR A 14 10.46 5.78 -17.06
CA TYR A 14 11.31 5.52 -15.88
C TYR A 14 11.73 4.07 -15.68
N ILE A 15 10.92 3.09 -16.14
CA ILE A 15 11.21 1.66 -15.99
C ILE A 15 11.73 1.06 -17.31
N GLY A 16 11.20 1.56 -18.43
CA GLY A 16 11.61 1.14 -19.77
C GLY A 16 10.45 0.94 -20.72
N SER A 17 10.73 1.08 -22.01
CA SER A 17 9.71 1.07 -23.06
C SER A 17 8.84 -0.20 -23.11
N ASP A 18 9.39 -1.34 -22.65
CA ASP A 18 8.72 -2.64 -22.64
C ASP A 18 8.01 -2.98 -21.31
N SER A 19 8.00 -2.05 -20.36
CA SER A 19 7.48 -2.25 -19.00
C SER A 19 6.02 -2.74 -18.99
N ILE A 20 5.19 -2.21 -19.87
CA ILE A 20 3.76 -2.57 -19.94
C ILE A 20 3.55 -3.99 -20.42
N ASN A 21 4.29 -4.43 -21.46
CA ASN A 21 4.20 -5.80 -21.96
C ASN A 21 4.67 -6.79 -20.90
N LYS A 22 5.77 -6.49 -20.22
CA LYS A 22 6.26 -7.31 -19.08
C LYS A 22 5.25 -7.46 -17.97
N LEU A 23 4.48 -6.41 -17.64
CA LEU A 23 3.40 -6.51 -16.68
C LEU A 23 2.26 -7.42 -17.18
N ARG A 24 1.85 -7.28 -18.44
CA ARG A 24 0.80 -8.13 -19.04
C ARG A 24 1.16 -9.61 -19.01
N GLU A 25 2.39 -9.95 -19.37
CA GLU A 25 2.90 -11.33 -19.36
C GLU A 25 2.91 -11.95 -17.95
N LYS A 26 3.03 -11.13 -16.90
CA LYS A 26 3.01 -11.58 -15.50
C LYS A 26 1.59 -11.74 -14.93
N ILE A 27 0.54 -11.31 -15.61
CA ILE A 27 -0.82 -11.40 -15.10
C ILE A 27 -1.25 -12.87 -15.00
N THR A 28 -1.70 -13.26 -13.81
CA THR A 28 -2.28 -14.57 -13.51
C THR A 28 -3.73 -14.44 -13.09
N ASP A 29 -4.47 -15.56 -13.08
CA ASP A 29 -5.85 -15.63 -12.58
C ASP A 29 -5.95 -15.68 -11.06
N LYS A 30 -4.83 -15.71 -10.34
CA LYS A 30 -4.83 -15.74 -8.88
C LYS A 30 -5.54 -14.51 -8.32
N PRO A 31 -6.53 -14.66 -7.41
CA PRO A 31 -7.22 -13.54 -6.81
C PRO A 31 -6.30 -12.71 -5.93
N MET A 32 -6.51 -11.38 -5.98
CA MET A 32 -5.76 -10.41 -5.19
C MET A 32 -6.72 -9.52 -4.41
N ILE A 33 -6.49 -9.38 -3.10
CA ILE A 33 -7.21 -8.46 -2.22
C ILE A 33 -6.34 -7.22 -2.02
N LEU A 34 -6.81 -6.07 -2.47
CA LEU A 34 -6.12 -4.80 -2.37
C LEU A 34 -6.75 -3.96 -1.26
N ILE A 35 -5.98 -3.70 -0.21
CA ILE A 35 -6.43 -2.93 0.95
C ILE A 35 -5.77 -1.57 0.94
N ALA A 36 -6.56 -0.53 0.76
CA ALA A 36 -6.14 0.86 0.77
C ALA A 36 -6.74 1.63 1.95
N GLY A 37 -6.23 2.80 2.22
CA GLY A 37 -6.72 3.71 3.26
C GLY A 37 -5.61 4.51 3.90
N ASP A 38 -6.00 5.49 4.72
CA ASP A 38 -5.07 6.37 5.41
C ASP A 38 -4.25 5.65 6.47
N GLN A 39 -3.23 6.33 6.98
CA GLN A 39 -2.44 5.81 8.09
C GLN A 39 -3.33 5.60 9.33
N LEU A 40 -2.96 4.62 10.15
CA LEU A 40 -3.63 4.33 11.44
C LEU A 40 -5.10 3.89 11.34
N THR A 41 -5.61 3.56 10.15
CA THR A 41 -6.96 3.02 9.95
C THR A 41 -7.09 1.53 10.34
N GLY A 42 -5.98 0.84 10.62
CA GLY A 42 -5.98 -0.59 10.96
C GLY A 42 -5.81 -1.53 9.76
N LYS A 43 -5.62 -0.99 8.55
CA LYS A 43 -5.51 -1.79 7.32
C LYS A 43 -4.43 -2.89 7.38
N SER A 44 -3.24 -2.59 7.91
CA SER A 44 -2.15 -3.58 7.99
C SER A 44 -2.49 -4.77 8.90
N THR A 45 -3.20 -4.52 10.00
CA THR A 45 -3.69 -5.58 10.90
C THR A 45 -4.69 -6.47 10.18
N GLN A 46 -5.69 -5.85 9.54
CA GLN A 46 -6.74 -6.62 8.83
C GLN A 46 -6.19 -7.33 7.59
N ALA A 47 -5.24 -6.72 6.88
CA ALA A 47 -4.58 -7.36 5.75
C ALA A 47 -3.82 -8.64 6.16
N LYS A 48 -3.10 -8.59 7.28
CA LYS A 48 -2.43 -9.77 7.84
C LYS A 48 -3.42 -10.86 8.25
N ASN A 49 -4.49 -10.48 8.97
CA ASN A 49 -5.54 -11.42 9.39
C ASN A 49 -6.20 -12.09 8.17
N LEU A 50 -6.47 -11.34 7.10
CA LEU A 50 -7.02 -11.90 5.86
C LEU A 50 -6.05 -12.85 5.17
N ALA A 51 -4.78 -12.47 5.07
CA ALA A 51 -3.76 -13.33 4.48
C ALA A 51 -3.62 -14.63 5.28
N GLU A 52 -3.61 -14.56 6.60
CA GLU A 52 -3.58 -15.74 7.47
C GLU A 52 -4.82 -16.62 7.31
N TYR A 53 -6.00 -16.02 7.35
CA TYR A 53 -7.29 -16.73 7.20
C TYR A 53 -7.37 -17.52 5.89
N TYR A 54 -6.95 -16.91 4.78
CA TYR A 54 -6.96 -17.54 3.47
C TYR A 54 -5.68 -18.34 3.16
N ARG A 55 -4.72 -18.42 4.08
CA ARG A 55 -3.39 -18.99 3.85
C ARG A 55 -2.74 -18.40 2.60
N GLY A 56 -2.91 -17.09 2.43
CA GLY A 56 -2.45 -16.33 1.29
C GLY A 56 -1.11 -15.65 1.53
N THR A 57 -0.54 -15.06 0.49
CA THR A 57 0.69 -14.26 0.57
C THR A 57 0.32 -12.82 0.95
N PHE A 58 1.00 -12.26 1.96
CA PHE A 58 0.85 -10.88 2.39
C PHE A 58 1.96 -9.99 1.82
N TYR A 59 1.57 -8.85 1.26
CA TYR A 59 2.46 -7.78 0.81
C TYR A 59 2.10 -6.45 1.45
N SER A 60 3.12 -5.67 1.80
CA SER A 60 2.97 -4.30 2.29
C SER A 60 3.76 -3.34 1.41
N VAL A 61 3.07 -2.40 0.77
CA VAL A 61 3.73 -1.33 -0.01
C VAL A 61 4.59 -0.44 0.90
N GLY A 62 4.20 -0.30 2.17
CA GLY A 62 5.04 0.36 3.17
C GLY A 62 6.35 -0.38 3.45
N ASN A 63 6.39 -1.71 3.41
CA ASN A 63 7.62 -2.49 3.50
C ASN A 63 8.46 -2.31 2.24
N LEU A 64 7.84 -2.40 1.06
CA LEU A 64 8.51 -2.14 -0.21
C LEU A 64 9.19 -0.76 -0.22
N PHE A 65 8.52 0.28 0.28
CA PHE A 65 9.09 1.61 0.41
C PHE A 65 10.36 1.62 1.28
N ARG A 66 10.34 0.90 2.42
CA ARG A 66 11.51 0.75 3.30
C ARG A 66 12.64 -0.04 2.66
N GLU A 67 12.33 -1.08 1.91
CA GLU A 67 13.31 -1.89 1.17
C GLU A 67 14.00 -1.07 0.08
N VAL A 68 13.26 -0.23 -0.64
CA VAL A 68 13.83 0.66 -1.66
C VAL A 68 14.78 1.68 -1.01
N ALA A 69 14.41 2.26 0.15
CA ALA A 69 15.30 3.14 0.91
C ALA A 69 16.59 2.45 1.33
N ALA A 70 16.46 1.25 1.91
CA ALA A 70 17.60 0.46 2.35
C ALA A 70 18.56 0.10 1.20
N LYS A 71 18.03 -0.29 0.04
CA LYS A 71 18.84 -0.58 -1.17
C LYS A 71 19.60 0.64 -1.69
N ARG A 72 19.07 1.84 -1.45
CA ARG A 72 19.70 3.11 -1.80
C ARG A 72 20.68 3.62 -0.72
N GLY A 73 20.77 2.94 0.42
CA GLY A 73 21.61 3.35 1.56
C GLY A 73 21.14 4.62 2.25
N ILE A 74 19.84 4.96 2.16
CA ILE A 74 19.25 6.16 2.76
C ILE A 74 18.17 5.80 3.78
N THR A 75 17.85 6.73 4.66
CA THR A 75 16.76 6.58 5.62
C THR A 75 15.39 6.74 4.95
N VAL A 76 14.34 6.19 5.57
CA VAL A 76 12.95 6.36 5.14
C VAL A 76 12.55 7.84 5.06
N ALA A 77 13.05 8.66 6.00
CA ALA A 77 12.79 10.09 6.04
C ALA A 77 13.46 10.84 4.87
N GLU A 78 14.69 10.48 4.52
CA GLU A 78 15.38 11.01 3.34
C GLU A 78 14.67 10.59 2.06
N GLN A 79 14.28 9.32 1.93
CA GLN A 79 13.52 8.87 0.76
C GLN A 79 12.18 9.60 0.64
N ALA A 80 11.47 9.85 1.74
CA ALA A 80 10.23 10.61 1.73
C ALA A 80 10.43 12.07 1.26
N LYS A 81 11.57 12.68 1.57
CA LYS A 81 11.93 14.01 1.03
C LYS A 81 12.24 13.96 -0.46
N LEU A 82 12.97 12.93 -0.90
CA LEU A 82 13.30 12.75 -2.32
C LEU A 82 12.08 12.56 -3.21
N LEU A 83 10.97 11.99 -2.71
CA LEU A 83 9.72 11.90 -3.46
C LEU A 83 9.18 13.26 -3.93
N LEU A 84 9.55 14.36 -3.25
CA LEU A 84 9.12 15.70 -3.66
C LEU A 84 9.86 16.21 -4.91
N THR A 85 11.01 15.63 -5.22
CA THR A 85 11.90 16.08 -6.31
C THR A 85 12.21 14.98 -7.33
N GLU A 86 12.17 13.71 -6.93
CA GLU A 86 12.54 12.55 -7.74
C GLU A 86 11.33 11.64 -8.03
N ARG A 87 10.60 11.97 -9.08
CA ARG A 87 9.42 11.19 -9.51
C ARG A 87 9.73 9.70 -9.80
N GLY A 88 10.96 9.39 -10.16
CA GLY A 88 11.36 8.00 -10.48
C GLY A 88 11.19 7.02 -9.32
N ILE A 89 11.30 7.49 -8.07
CA ILE A 89 11.12 6.64 -6.88
C ILE A 89 9.66 6.18 -6.75
N ASP A 90 8.71 7.10 -6.88
CA ASP A 90 7.28 6.76 -6.85
C ASP A 90 6.93 5.79 -7.97
N VAL A 91 7.42 6.06 -9.18
CA VAL A 91 7.17 5.21 -10.35
C VAL A 91 7.74 3.80 -10.16
N GLU A 92 8.92 3.66 -9.54
CA GLU A 92 9.50 2.35 -9.20
C GLU A 92 8.62 1.58 -8.22
N ILE A 93 8.12 2.24 -7.17
CA ILE A 93 7.25 1.63 -6.17
C ILE A 93 5.91 1.23 -6.77
N ASP A 94 5.32 2.09 -7.59
CA ASP A 94 4.06 1.82 -8.28
C ASP A 94 4.20 0.65 -9.25
N TYR A 95 5.30 0.58 -10.01
CA TYR A 95 5.58 -0.53 -10.91
C TYR A 95 5.72 -1.86 -10.15
N LYS A 96 6.51 -1.89 -9.08
CA LYS A 96 6.63 -3.08 -8.21
C LYS A 96 5.31 -3.48 -7.56
N THR A 97 4.48 -2.49 -7.20
CA THR A 97 3.13 -2.76 -6.71
C THR A 97 2.28 -3.44 -7.78
N CYS A 98 2.37 -3.00 -9.05
CA CYS A 98 1.71 -3.67 -10.16
C CYS A 98 2.23 -5.11 -10.38
N GLU A 99 3.54 -5.36 -10.24
CA GLU A 99 4.10 -6.70 -10.30
C GLU A 99 3.52 -7.60 -9.20
N MET A 100 3.36 -7.10 -7.99
CA MET A 100 2.69 -7.84 -6.91
C MET A 100 1.22 -8.14 -7.25
N ILE A 101 0.47 -7.12 -7.77
CA ILE A 101 -0.94 -7.27 -8.15
C ILE A 101 -1.11 -8.27 -9.31
N SER A 102 -0.12 -8.43 -10.18
CA SER A 102 -0.19 -9.42 -11.26
C SER A 102 -0.44 -10.85 -10.76
N GLY A 103 -0.01 -11.14 -9.55
CA GLY A 103 -0.15 -12.46 -8.90
C GLY A 103 0.92 -13.48 -9.31
N ASN A 104 1.87 -13.11 -10.16
CA ASN A 104 2.92 -14.03 -10.61
C ASN A 104 3.93 -14.34 -9.49
N SER A 105 4.15 -13.39 -8.58
CA SER A 105 5.13 -13.52 -7.48
C SER A 105 4.60 -14.24 -6.24
N ILE A 106 3.34 -14.67 -6.22
CA ILE A 106 2.76 -15.39 -5.07
C ILE A 106 2.80 -16.91 -5.29
N ASP A 107 3.24 -17.64 -4.27
CA ASP A 107 3.26 -19.11 -4.28
C ASP A 107 1.92 -19.71 -3.80
N THR A 108 1.08 -18.90 -3.18
CA THR A 108 -0.24 -19.27 -2.67
C THR A 108 -1.34 -19.04 -3.71
N ASN A 109 -2.57 -19.47 -3.38
CA ASN A 109 -3.73 -19.30 -4.25
C ASN A 109 -4.32 -17.88 -4.23
N ILE A 110 -3.94 -17.03 -3.27
CA ILE A 110 -4.46 -15.68 -3.10
C ILE A 110 -3.38 -14.75 -2.56
N GLY A 111 -3.36 -13.50 -3.00
CA GLY A 111 -2.52 -12.45 -2.45
C GLY A 111 -3.31 -11.36 -1.75
N VAL A 112 -2.75 -10.80 -0.69
CA VAL A 112 -3.29 -9.65 0.03
C VAL A 112 -2.25 -8.55 0.03
N ILE A 113 -2.58 -7.40 -0.55
CA ILE A 113 -1.67 -6.24 -0.64
C ILE A 113 -2.28 -5.08 0.15
N GLU A 114 -1.51 -4.49 1.05
CA GLU A 114 -1.94 -3.30 1.78
C GLU A 114 -1.03 -2.10 1.49
N GLY A 115 -1.60 -0.90 1.50
CA GLY A 115 -0.87 0.34 1.32
C GLY A 115 -1.77 1.55 1.13
N ARG A 116 -1.19 2.67 0.69
CA ARG A 116 -1.96 3.86 0.35
C ARG A 116 -2.59 3.77 -1.04
N GLN A 117 -1.84 3.24 -2.01
CA GLN A 117 -2.14 3.32 -3.44
C GLN A 117 -2.55 2.01 -4.14
N PRO A 118 -2.59 0.81 -3.51
CA PRO A 118 -2.90 -0.43 -4.23
C PRO A 118 -4.21 -0.37 -4.99
N ALA A 119 -5.21 0.38 -4.49
CA ALA A 119 -6.49 0.51 -5.17
C ALA A 119 -6.39 1.22 -6.54
N TYR A 120 -5.52 2.23 -6.65
CA TYR A 120 -5.27 2.95 -7.90
C TYR A 120 -4.51 2.06 -8.90
N MET A 121 -3.44 1.41 -8.43
CA MET A 121 -2.71 0.45 -9.25
C MET A 121 -3.59 -0.74 -9.66
N GLY A 122 -4.52 -1.15 -8.81
CA GLY A 122 -5.51 -2.16 -9.14
C GLY A 122 -6.40 -1.77 -10.31
N SER A 123 -6.82 -0.50 -10.41
CA SER A 123 -7.58 -0.01 -11.57
C SER A 123 -6.76 -0.09 -12.86
N PHE A 124 -5.51 0.33 -12.80
CA PHE A 124 -4.58 0.20 -13.92
C PHE A 124 -4.38 -1.26 -14.34
N MET A 125 -4.15 -2.16 -13.40
CA MET A 125 -3.97 -3.59 -13.68
C MET A 125 -5.23 -4.26 -14.26
N GLN A 126 -6.43 -3.78 -13.90
CA GLN A 126 -7.68 -4.24 -14.54
C GLN A 126 -7.74 -3.87 -16.02
N GLU A 127 -7.31 -2.67 -16.40
CA GLU A 127 -7.20 -2.28 -17.81
C GLU A 127 -6.19 -3.13 -18.59
N LEU A 128 -5.11 -3.55 -17.91
CA LEU A 128 -4.12 -4.49 -18.50
C LEU A 128 -4.62 -5.93 -18.61
N GLY A 129 -5.78 -6.27 -18.02
CA GLY A 129 -6.38 -7.60 -18.13
C GLY A 129 -6.47 -8.39 -16.82
N LYS A 130 -5.99 -7.87 -15.70
CA LYS A 130 -6.16 -8.53 -14.39
C LYS A 130 -7.63 -8.49 -13.96
N ARG A 131 -8.28 -9.64 -13.78
CA ARG A 131 -9.73 -9.75 -13.51
C ARG A 131 -10.07 -10.00 -12.05
N ASN A 132 -9.35 -10.87 -11.38
CA ASN A 132 -9.68 -11.34 -10.03
C ASN A 132 -9.12 -10.38 -8.96
N LEU A 133 -9.71 -9.18 -8.84
CA LEU A 133 -9.33 -8.16 -7.86
C LEU A 133 -10.50 -7.81 -6.94
N VAL A 134 -10.25 -7.83 -5.62
CA VAL A 134 -11.11 -7.26 -4.59
C VAL A 134 -10.44 -6.02 -4.02
N ARG A 135 -11.13 -4.89 -3.97
CA ARG A 135 -10.62 -3.63 -3.43
C ARG A 135 -11.38 -3.24 -2.19
N ILE A 136 -10.66 -3.03 -1.10
CA ILE A 136 -11.22 -2.65 0.21
C ILE A 136 -10.57 -1.33 0.62
N TYR A 137 -11.37 -0.34 0.99
CA TYR A 137 -10.89 0.94 1.49
C TYR A 137 -11.23 1.10 2.97
N PHE A 138 -10.20 1.32 3.79
CA PHE A 138 -10.34 1.51 5.23
C PHE A 138 -10.38 2.99 5.58
N GLN A 139 -11.41 3.38 6.31
CA GLN A 139 -11.54 4.73 6.87
C GLN A 139 -11.78 4.65 8.38
N CYS A 140 -11.31 5.65 9.10
CA CYS A 140 -11.74 5.93 10.45
C CYS A 140 -11.69 7.45 10.70
N SER A 141 -12.31 7.92 11.76
CA SER A 141 -12.32 9.34 12.09
C SER A 141 -10.90 9.87 12.36
N ILE A 142 -10.68 11.16 12.13
CA ILE A 142 -9.42 11.83 12.45
C ILE A 142 -9.10 11.68 13.95
N ARG A 143 -10.12 11.75 14.82
CA ARG A 143 -9.98 11.51 16.26
C ARG A 143 -9.38 10.14 16.53
N GLU A 144 -9.93 9.08 15.92
CA GLU A 144 -9.44 7.71 16.10
C GLU A 144 -8.01 7.54 15.58
N GLN A 145 -7.68 8.16 14.45
CA GLN A 145 -6.32 8.16 13.92
C GLN A 145 -5.34 8.84 14.89
N ALA A 146 -5.73 10.00 15.46
CA ALA A 146 -4.92 10.72 16.43
C ALA A 146 -4.70 9.91 17.71
N LEU A 147 -5.74 9.27 18.25
CA LEU A 147 -5.64 8.41 19.42
C LEU A 147 -4.71 7.21 19.17
N ARG A 148 -4.82 6.56 18.02
CA ARG A 148 -3.94 5.46 17.62
C ARG A 148 -2.49 5.92 17.41
N PHE A 149 -2.30 7.13 16.89
CA PHE A 149 -0.98 7.75 16.78
C PHE A 149 -0.34 7.94 18.16
N LEU A 150 -1.06 8.61 19.07
CA LEU A 150 -0.59 8.84 20.44
C LEU A 150 -0.24 7.52 21.15
N ARG A 151 -1.13 6.54 21.09
CA ARG A 151 -0.92 5.21 21.67
C ARG A 151 0.36 4.55 21.15
N ARG A 152 0.65 4.70 19.87
CA ARG A 152 1.88 4.16 19.27
C ARG A 152 3.14 4.91 19.70
N GLU A 153 3.08 6.24 19.81
CA GLU A 153 4.25 7.07 20.14
C GLU A 153 4.60 7.05 21.63
N ILE A 154 3.61 7.09 22.51
CA ILE A 154 3.84 7.12 23.97
C ILE A 154 3.75 5.75 24.63
N GLY A 155 3.31 4.72 23.92
CA GLY A 155 3.09 3.37 24.42
C GLY A 155 1.77 3.19 25.18
N GLU A 156 1.30 1.94 25.26
CA GLU A 156 -0.01 1.59 25.83
C GLU A 156 -0.19 2.07 27.28
N VAL A 157 0.79 1.83 28.12
CA VAL A 157 0.69 2.17 29.57
C VAL A 157 0.58 3.67 29.79
N ALA A 158 1.39 4.47 29.07
CA ALA A 158 1.35 5.92 29.17
C ALA A 158 0.05 6.50 28.58
N TYR A 159 -0.42 5.92 27.48
CA TYR A 159 -1.68 6.28 26.84
C TYR A 159 -2.87 6.05 27.80
N GLN A 160 -2.98 4.89 28.43
CA GLN A 160 -4.06 4.59 29.38
C GLN A 160 -4.03 5.50 30.61
N LYS A 161 -2.84 5.82 31.14
CA LYS A 161 -2.69 6.81 32.22
C LYS A 161 -3.10 8.21 31.79
N GLY A 162 -2.81 8.62 30.55
CA GLY A 162 -3.19 9.89 29.98
C GLY A 162 -4.70 10.00 29.82
N LEU A 163 -5.36 8.97 29.31
CA LEU A 163 -6.83 8.93 29.14
C LEU A 163 -7.58 9.05 30.47
N ALA A 164 -7.06 8.46 31.54
CA ALA A 164 -7.69 8.54 32.86
C ALA A 164 -7.77 9.97 33.42
N ASN A 165 -7.00 10.91 32.86
CA ASN A 165 -6.94 12.30 33.28
C ASN A 165 -7.52 13.27 32.24
N VAL A 166 -8.07 12.80 31.13
CA VAL A 166 -8.72 13.66 30.14
C VAL A 166 -10.19 13.78 30.47
N PRO A 167 -10.72 14.99 30.74
CA PRO A 167 -12.15 15.17 30.93
C PRO A 167 -12.91 14.75 29.68
N ASP A 168 -14.09 14.16 29.84
CA ASP A 168 -15.01 13.88 28.73
C ASP A 168 -15.32 15.19 28.00
N ILE A 169 -14.67 15.42 26.88
CA ILE A 169 -14.97 16.54 26.01
C ILE A 169 -16.08 16.08 25.07
N ASP A 170 -17.29 16.57 25.34
CA ASP A 170 -18.41 16.39 24.43
C ASP A 170 -18.14 17.17 23.14
N TYR A 171 -18.00 16.46 22.03
CA TYR A 171 -17.82 17.00 20.68
C TYR A 171 -19.13 16.96 19.87
N SER A 172 -20.32 17.03 20.56
CA SER A 172 -21.61 17.15 19.89
C SER A 172 -21.78 18.45 19.10
#